data_265c31cf1a2aea968fd152e9ba2d4f76
#
_entry.id   265c31cf1a2aea968fd152e9ba2d4f76
#
_cell.length_a   1.000
_cell.length_b   1.000
_cell.length_c   1.000
_cell.angle_alpha   90.00
_cell.angle_beta   90.00
_cell.angle_gamma   90.00
#
_symmetry.space_group_name_H-M   'P 1'
#
loop_
_entity.id
_entity.type
_entity.pdbx_description
1 polymer ?
#
loop_
_entity_poly.entity_id
_entity_poly.type
_entity_poly.pdbx_seq_one_letter_code
_entity_poly.pdbx_strand_id
1 'polypeptide(L)'
;NPTMEPRTEYSTTFSDLVGDEIGLDRFRIGSQGRFQGRQLHTEHPYESGVDGGYDDGYSVHAQLNIPIIITDYTPSIRFNEIVLVEPGEPGTSYGDWNFWDYVIVEASKDGIYWRRLIDGYDSDADPSWRTAYNRGDFGSPDLIRDRQINFSPHFDVGDTVKVRFRMFSDDLTVSWGWMVDDLYIQKDPPVVQGIEFTELDKNISIYPNPTSGEFSIEFNDTWQGDVNCEITDIFGRSVYIDILENNSSNSSHKVDIKDSNSGVYIVQLVQGDKKTMKKIIKE
;
A
#
# COMPACT_ATOMS: atom_id res chain seq x y z
N ASN A 1 26.95 -7.22 13.51
CA ASN A 1 26.43 -6.60 12.27
C ASN A 1 27.10 -5.25 12.09
N PRO A 2 27.54 -4.87 10.88
CA PRO A 2 28.05 -3.53 10.66
C PRO A 2 26.97 -2.53 11.06
N THR A 3 27.35 -1.51 11.83
CA THR A 3 26.44 -0.42 12.19
C THR A 3 26.24 0.39 10.92
N MET A 4 25.02 0.40 10.39
CA MET A 4 24.67 1.23 9.25
C MET A 4 24.61 2.69 9.67
N GLU A 5 24.95 3.61 8.75
CA GLU A 5 24.88 5.04 9.03
C GLU A 5 23.42 5.48 9.21
N PRO A 6 23.13 6.28 10.25
CA PRO A 6 21.78 6.79 10.49
C PRO A 6 21.26 7.64 9.33
N ARG A 7 19.96 7.53 9.06
CA ARG A 7 19.25 8.33 8.03
C ARG A 7 18.09 9.10 8.66
N THR A 8 17.71 10.19 8.06
CA THR A 8 16.50 10.95 8.46
C THR A 8 15.24 10.42 7.83
N GLU A 9 15.34 9.65 6.77
CA GLU A 9 14.21 9.03 6.06
C GLU A 9 14.57 7.63 5.56
N TYR A 10 13.54 6.81 5.35
CA TYR A 10 13.68 5.51 4.69
C TYR A 10 12.42 5.18 3.90
N SER A 11 12.57 4.49 2.78
CA SER A 11 11.42 3.94 2.06
C SER A 11 11.81 2.70 1.27
N THR A 12 10.87 1.75 1.16
CA THR A 12 10.99 0.56 0.32
C THR A 12 9.62 0.03 -0.06
N THR A 13 9.49 -0.45 -1.28
CA THR A 13 8.35 -1.26 -1.75
C THR A 13 8.66 -2.76 -1.65
N PHE A 14 9.79 -3.13 -1.03
CA PHE A 14 10.35 -4.48 -0.96
C PHE A 14 10.58 -5.16 -2.33
N SER A 15 10.23 -4.52 -3.44
CA SER A 15 10.40 -5.06 -4.79
C SER A 15 11.87 -5.20 -5.18
N ASP A 16 12.71 -4.28 -4.70
CA ASP A 16 14.15 -4.38 -4.81
C ASP A 16 14.75 -5.22 -3.66
N LEU A 17 15.94 -5.76 -3.88
CA LEU A 17 16.66 -6.43 -2.80
C LEU A 17 17.13 -5.37 -1.79
N VAL A 18 16.55 -5.38 -0.61
CA VAL A 18 16.93 -4.48 0.49
C VAL A 18 18.23 -4.89 1.18
N GLY A 19 18.88 -5.97 0.72
CA GLY A 19 20.15 -6.45 1.24
C GLY A 19 20.12 -6.65 2.75
N ASP A 20 21.15 -6.12 3.45
CA ASP A 20 21.27 -6.19 4.89
C ASP A 20 20.51 -5.05 5.62
N GLU A 21 19.75 -4.22 4.89
CA GLU A 21 19.02 -3.09 5.48
C GLU A 21 17.92 -3.56 6.42
N ILE A 22 17.34 -4.75 6.21
CA ILE A 22 16.32 -5.36 7.08
C ILE A 22 16.81 -6.71 7.57
N GLY A 23 16.93 -6.82 8.89
CA GLY A 23 17.18 -8.09 9.57
C GLY A 23 15.86 -8.84 9.75
N LEU A 24 15.84 -10.12 9.39
CA LEU A 24 14.64 -10.96 9.41
C LEU A 24 14.82 -12.09 10.42
N ASP A 25 13.92 -12.17 11.39
CA ASP A 25 13.72 -13.33 12.25
C ASP A 25 12.35 -13.93 11.93
N ARG A 26 12.36 -15.00 11.11
CA ARG A 26 11.16 -15.73 10.62
C ARG A 26 10.13 -14.86 9.88
N PHE A 27 10.48 -13.62 9.56
CA PHE A 27 9.86 -12.87 8.49
C PHE A 27 10.58 -13.16 7.17
N ARG A 28 9.91 -12.92 6.06
CA ARG A 28 10.42 -13.10 4.70
C ARG A 28 10.12 -11.87 3.86
N ILE A 29 10.96 -11.62 2.86
CA ILE A 29 10.67 -10.68 1.78
C ILE A 29 10.51 -11.50 0.50
N GLY A 30 9.29 -11.60 0.00
CA GLY A 30 8.95 -12.46 -1.13
C GLY A 30 7.63 -12.09 -1.78
N SER A 31 7.41 -12.64 -2.97
CA SER A 31 6.14 -12.47 -3.69
C SER A 31 5.09 -13.41 -3.09
N GLN A 32 3.91 -12.86 -2.82
CA GLN A 32 2.75 -13.60 -2.33
C GLN A 32 1.68 -13.66 -3.43
N GLY A 33 1.46 -14.83 -3.95
CA GLY A 33 0.54 -15.29 -5.00
C GLY A 33 -0.35 -14.30 -5.77
N ARG A 34 -1.08 -13.41 -5.09
CA ARG A 34 -2.03 -12.47 -5.71
C ARG A 34 -1.54 -11.02 -5.71
N PHE A 35 -0.40 -10.75 -5.09
CA PHE A 35 0.15 -9.40 -4.98
C PHE A 35 1.21 -9.16 -6.06
N GLN A 36 1.34 -7.92 -6.48
CA GLN A 36 2.42 -7.52 -7.38
C GLN A 36 3.68 -7.21 -6.57
N GLY A 37 4.85 -7.57 -7.11
CA GLY A 37 6.12 -7.30 -6.44
C GLY A 37 6.41 -8.26 -5.29
N ARG A 38 7.17 -7.79 -4.33
CA ARG A 38 7.58 -8.52 -3.13
C ARG A 38 7.13 -7.74 -1.91
N GLN A 39 6.71 -8.45 -0.87
CA GLN A 39 6.23 -7.89 0.38
C GLN A 39 7.08 -8.40 1.53
N LEU A 40 7.15 -7.66 2.63
CA LEU A 40 7.59 -8.16 3.93
C LEU A 40 6.42 -8.90 4.58
N HIS A 41 6.62 -10.14 4.98
CA HIS A 41 5.52 -10.95 5.54
C HIS A 41 6.03 -12.02 6.50
N THR A 42 5.15 -12.48 7.40
CA THR A 42 5.35 -13.69 8.20
C THR A 42 5.23 -14.93 7.31
N GLU A 43 5.47 -16.11 7.84
CA GLU A 43 5.05 -17.36 7.19
C GLU A 43 3.51 -17.41 7.07
N HIS A 44 3.00 -18.23 6.14
CA HIS A 44 1.57 -18.35 5.84
C HIS A 44 1.19 -19.85 5.73
N PRO A 45 0.57 -20.48 6.73
CA PRO A 45 0.29 -19.92 8.05
C PRO A 45 1.57 -19.64 8.85
N TYR A 46 1.48 -18.71 9.81
CA TYR A 46 2.56 -18.53 10.79
C TYR A 46 2.61 -19.71 11.76
N GLU A 47 3.73 -19.88 12.45
CA GLU A 47 3.85 -20.91 13.48
C GLU A 47 3.21 -20.43 14.80
N SER A 48 2.59 -21.35 15.53
CA SER A 48 2.14 -21.11 16.90
C SER A 48 3.33 -21.05 17.88
N GLY A 49 3.14 -20.41 19.01
CA GLY A 49 4.06 -20.46 20.14
C GLY A 49 4.30 -21.92 20.58
N VAL A 50 5.48 -22.20 21.13
CA VAL A 50 5.82 -23.54 21.58
C VAL A 50 5.36 -23.74 23.02
N ASP A 51 4.56 -24.77 23.18
CA ASP A 51 4.24 -25.55 24.37
C ASP A 51 4.65 -24.99 25.75
N GLY A 52 3.69 -24.41 26.46
CA GLY A 52 3.64 -24.52 27.92
C GLY A 52 4.10 -23.37 28.78
N GLY A 53 4.34 -22.16 28.30
CA GLY A 53 4.68 -21.05 29.18
C GLY A 53 4.23 -19.69 28.64
N TYR A 54 3.54 -18.94 29.47
CA TYR A 54 3.12 -17.56 29.19
C TYR A 54 4.28 -16.59 28.82
N ASP A 55 5.53 -16.98 29.08
CA ASP A 55 6.72 -16.20 28.76
C ASP A 55 7.40 -16.61 27.46
N ASP A 56 7.01 -17.74 26.85
CA ASP A 56 7.68 -18.33 25.69
C ASP A 56 6.84 -18.29 24.40
N GLY A 57 5.89 -17.38 24.30
CA GLY A 57 5.13 -17.15 23.08
C GLY A 57 6.03 -16.94 21.86
N TYR A 58 5.58 -17.43 20.71
CA TYR A 58 6.28 -17.26 19.45
C TYR A 58 6.36 -15.78 19.11
N SER A 59 7.55 -15.22 19.17
CA SER A 59 7.78 -13.83 18.82
C SER A 59 8.76 -13.74 17.66
N VAL A 60 8.29 -13.25 16.55
CA VAL A 60 9.08 -13.07 15.31
C VAL A 60 9.14 -11.61 14.93
N HIS A 61 10.21 -11.19 14.27
CA HIS A 61 10.33 -9.79 13.90
C HIS A 61 11.11 -9.53 12.63
N ALA A 62 10.82 -8.39 12.01
CA ALA A 62 11.64 -7.77 10.99
C ALA A 62 12.13 -6.42 11.52
N GLN A 63 13.43 -6.19 11.51
CA GLN A 63 14.06 -5.00 12.06
C GLN A 63 14.78 -4.22 10.97
N LEU A 64 14.52 -2.92 10.89
CA LEU A 64 15.33 -2.01 10.10
C LEU A 64 16.71 -1.84 10.77
N ASN A 65 17.76 -2.24 10.08
CA ASN A 65 19.15 -2.14 10.57
C ASN A 65 19.73 -0.73 10.43
N ILE A 66 19.11 0.11 9.60
CA ILE A 66 19.42 1.53 9.44
C ILE A 66 18.76 2.29 10.58
N PRO A 67 19.53 2.94 11.47
CA PRO A 67 18.94 3.80 12.50
C PRO A 67 18.27 5.03 11.86
N ILE A 68 17.16 5.47 12.43
CA ILE A 68 16.42 6.66 11.97
C ILE A 68 16.59 7.80 12.98
N ILE A 69 17.03 8.96 12.52
CA ILE A 69 17.08 10.19 13.29
C ILE A 69 15.69 10.85 13.20
N ILE A 70 15.04 11.03 14.34
CA ILE A 70 13.71 11.65 14.40
C ILE A 70 13.82 13.13 14.05
N THR A 71 12.98 13.57 13.11
CA THR A 71 12.90 14.95 12.65
C THR A 71 11.56 15.57 13.03
N ASP A 72 11.41 16.88 12.88
CA ASP A 72 10.15 17.60 13.02
C ASP A 72 9.26 17.53 11.77
N TYR A 73 9.81 17.06 10.65
CA TYR A 73 9.09 16.86 9.42
C TYR A 73 8.52 15.44 9.35
N THR A 74 7.20 15.31 9.32
CA THR A 74 6.47 14.03 9.21
C THR A 74 7.03 12.91 10.10
N PRO A 75 7.13 13.08 11.46
CA PRO A 75 7.74 12.10 12.34
C PRO A 75 6.85 10.84 12.48
N SER A 76 6.68 10.11 11.40
CA SER A 76 5.78 8.95 11.32
C SER A 76 6.35 7.83 10.47
N ILE A 77 5.82 6.65 10.71
CA ILE A 77 5.97 5.45 9.88
C ILE A 77 4.65 5.25 9.16
N ARG A 78 4.70 5.00 7.84
CA ARG A 78 3.55 4.71 7.00
C ARG A 78 3.80 3.48 6.18
N PHE A 79 2.81 2.60 6.07
CA PHE A 79 2.89 1.36 5.30
C PHE A 79 1.52 0.82 4.98
N ASN A 80 1.45 -0.05 3.97
CA ASN A 80 0.29 -0.85 3.67
C ASN A 80 0.39 -2.19 4.39
N GLU A 81 -0.74 -2.73 4.87
CA GLU A 81 -0.73 -4.00 5.60
C GLU A 81 -1.98 -4.84 5.41
N ILE A 82 -1.85 -6.13 5.73
CA ILE A 82 -2.95 -7.08 5.97
C ILE A 82 -2.62 -7.84 7.25
N VAL A 83 -3.57 -7.88 8.20
CA VAL A 83 -3.41 -8.60 9.46
C VAL A 83 -4.52 -9.64 9.59
N LEU A 84 -4.13 -10.91 9.44
CA LEU A 84 -5.01 -12.07 9.63
C LEU A 84 -4.38 -12.97 10.68
N VAL A 85 -4.37 -12.52 11.94
CA VAL A 85 -3.90 -13.26 13.12
C VAL A 85 -5.08 -13.53 14.05
N GLU A 86 -4.95 -14.51 14.93
CA GLU A 86 -6.00 -14.85 15.88
C GLU A 86 -6.37 -13.63 16.73
N PRO A 87 -7.63 -13.20 16.72
CA PRO A 87 -8.05 -12.09 17.55
C PRO A 87 -8.27 -12.54 19.00
N GLY A 88 -8.11 -11.61 19.92
CA GLY A 88 -8.47 -11.81 21.32
C GLY A 88 -9.95 -12.09 21.52
N GLU A 89 -10.31 -12.47 22.75
CA GLU A 89 -11.71 -12.65 23.14
C GLU A 89 -12.50 -11.35 22.98
N PRO A 90 -13.81 -11.40 22.68
CA PRO A 90 -14.61 -10.21 22.48
C PRO A 90 -14.55 -9.23 23.66
N GLY A 91 -14.11 -8.00 23.36
CA GLY A 91 -14.00 -6.91 24.34
C GLY A 91 -12.64 -6.84 25.05
N THR A 92 -11.67 -7.66 24.65
CA THR A 92 -10.29 -7.56 25.14
C THR A 92 -9.51 -6.46 24.42
N SER A 93 -8.45 -6.03 25.04
CA SER A 93 -7.50 -5.05 24.53
C SER A 93 -6.07 -5.55 24.70
N TYR A 94 -5.15 -4.98 23.95
CA TYR A 94 -3.74 -5.30 24.07
C TYR A 94 -3.23 -5.20 25.52
N GLY A 95 -2.64 -6.31 26.00
CA GLY A 95 -2.17 -6.45 27.37
C GLY A 95 -3.11 -7.23 28.29
N ASP A 96 -4.32 -7.53 27.85
CA ASP A 96 -5.20 -8.47 28.57
C ASP A 96 -4.69 -9.91 28.35
N TRP A 97 -4.90 -10.78 29.35
CA TRP A 97 -4.41 -12.17 29.32
C TRP A 97 -5.04 -13.04 28.23
N ASN A 98 -6.18 -12.64 27.71
CA ASN A 98 -6.94 -13.30 26.64
C ASN A 98 -6.93 -12.51 25.33
N PHE A 99 -5.93 -11.65 25.13
CA PHE A 99 -5.58 -11.04 23.85
C PHE A 99 -4.49 -11.92 23.21
N TRP A 100 -4.90 -12.83 22.32
CA TRP A 100 -4.10 -13.98 21.90
C TRP A 100 -2.91 -13.59 21.02
N ASP A 101 -3.13 -13.47 19.72
CA ASP A 101 -2.10 -13.11 18.77
C ASP A 101 -2.15 -11.62 18.43
N TYR A 102 -1.01 -11.03 18.16
CA TYR A 102 -0.97 -9.62 17.77
C TYR A 102 0.24 -9.25 16.94
N VAL A 103 0.08 -8.19 16.18
CA VAL A 103 1.16 -7.49 15.51
C VAL A 103 1.40 -6.14 16.17
N ILE A 104 2.65 -5.68 16.17
CA ILE A 104 3.03 -4.44 16.86
C ILE A 104 4.24 -3.80 16.18
N VAL A 105 4.25 -2.47 16.10
CA VAL A 105 5.40 -1.70 15.64
C VAL A 105 6.08 -1.04 16.82
N GLU A 106 7.37 -1.26 16.93
CA GLU A 106 8.18 -0.84 18.08
C GLU A 106 9.43 -0.08 17.60
N ALA A 107 9.92 0.81 18.45
CA ALA A 107 11.20 1.47 18.23
C ALA A 107 12.06 1.46 19.49
N SER A 108 13.39 1.57 19.30
CA SER A 108 14.38 1.51 20.37
C SER A 108 15.57 2.41 20.10
N LYS A 109 16.06 3.14 21.14
CA LYS A 109 17.30 3.93 21.06
C LYS A 109 18.57 3.09 21.17
N ASP A 110 18.50 1.95 21.85
CA ASP A 110 19.66 1.11 22.18
C ASP A 110 19.61 -0.29 21.53
N GLY A 111 18.47 -0.67 20.96
CA GLY A 111 18.22 -2.00 20.40
C GLY A 111 17.98 -3.08 21.46
N ILE A 112 17.85 -2.71 22.72
CA ILE A 112 17.62 -3.60 23.87
C ILE A 112 16.22 -3.36 24.43
N TYR A 113 15.91 -2.09 24.75
CA TYR A 113 14.61 -1.69 25.28
C TYR A 113 13.74 -1.17 24.14
N TRP A 114 12.72 -1.96 23.81
CA TRP A 114 11.78 -1.65 22.73
C TRP A 114 10.52 -1.01 23.30
N ARG A 115 10.12 0.11 22.73
CA ARG A 115 8.87 0.81 23.06
C ARG A 115 7.89 0.62 21.93
N ARG A 116 6.68 0.18 22.26
CA ARG A 116 5.57 0.20 21.32
C ARG A 116 5.27 1.63 20.86
N LEU A 117 5.05 1.83 19.59
CA LEU A 117 4.62 3.10 19.05
C LEU A 117 3.10 3.24 19.10
N ILE A 118 2.39 2.13 19.01
CA ILE A 118 0.95 1.96 19.26
C ILE A 118 0.75 0.64 20.02
N ASP A 119 -0.42 0.44 20.60
CA ASP A 119 -0.79 -0.86 21.15
C ASP A 119 -0.81 -1.94 20.08
N GLY A 120 -0.51 -3.17 20.47
CA GLY A 120 -0.64 -4.33 19.59
C GLY A 120 -2.08 -4.51 19.11
N TYR A 121 -2.25 -5.04 17.91
CA TYR A 121 -3.55 -5.26 17.29
C TYR A 121 -3.58 -6.57 16.51
N ASP A 122 -4.79 -7.03 16.25
CA ASP A 122 -5.10 -8.30 15.62
C ASP A 122 -6.11 -8.13 14.46
N SER A 123 -6.74 -9.21 14.02
CA SER A 123 -7.76 -9.17 12.96
C SER A 123 -8.99 -8.34 13.30
N ASP A 124 -9.25 -8.01 14.57
CA ASP A 124 -10.37 -7.15 14.97
C ASP A 124 -10.14 -5.67 14.67
N ALA A 125 -8.92 -5.28 14.30
CA ALA A 125 -8.58 -3.90 13.94
C ALA A 125 -9.29 -3.42 12.65
N ASP A 126 -9.75 -4.34 11.79
CA ASP A 126 -10.55 -4.01 10.59
C ASP A 126 -11.66 -5.06 10.36
N PRO A 127 -12.92 -4.64 10.11
CA PRO A 127 -14.04 -5.57 9.91
C PRO A 127 -13.85 -6.55 8.74
N SER A 128 -13.13 -6.16 7.69
CA SER A 128 -12.84 -7.03 6.57
C SER A 128 -11.79 -8.08 6.93
N TRP A 129 -10.79 -7.73 7.73
CA TRP A 129 -9.81 -8.68 8.27
C TRP A 129 -10.48 -9.70 9.19
N ARG A 130 -11.35 -9.24 10.11
CA ARG A 130 -12.12 -10.14 10.96
C ARG A 130 -12.99 -11.10 10.15
N THR A 131 -13.62 -10.61 9.09
CA THR A 131 -14.44 -11.43 8.21
C THR A 131 -13.59 -12.48 7.47
N ALA A 132 -12.45 -12.08 6.92
CA ALA A 132 -11.51 -12.95 6.24
C ALA A 132 -10.94 -14.01 7.19
N TYR A 133 -10.50 -13.62 8.39
CA TYR A 133 -10.05 -14.53 9.43
C TYR A 133 -11.10 -15.59 9.76
N ASN A 134 -12.34 -15.19 10.03
CA ASN A 134 -13.43 -16.11 10.37
C ASN A 134 -13.76 -17.12 9.26
N ARG A 135 -13.43 -16.79 8.01
CA ARG A 135 -13.62 -17.69 6.85
C ARG A 135 -12.41 -18.57 6.58
N GLY A 136 -11.28 -18.32 7.23
CA GLY A 136 -10.00 -18.94 6.89
C GLY A 136 -9.48 -18.51 5.52
N ASP A 137 -9.80 -17.27 5.11
CA ASP A 137 -9.37 -16.73 3.83
C ASP A 137 -7.86 -16.40 3.85
N PHE A 138 -7.27 -16.42 2.66
CA PHE A 138 -5.89 -15.95 2.46
C PHE A 138 -5.88 -14.45 2.23
N GLY A 139 -4.74 -13.79 2.52
CA GLY A 139 -4.52 -12.40 2.16
C GLY A 139 -4.78 -12.12 0.68
N SER A 140 -5.43 -11.01 0.39
CA SER A 140 -5.77 -10.57 -0.97
C SER A 140 -5.72 -9.04 -1.07
N PRO A 141 -5.51 -8.47 -2.28
CA PRO A 141 -5.33 -7.02 -2.45
C PRO A 141 -6.47 -6.14 -1.92
N ASP A 142 -7.69 -6.63 -1.87
CA ASP A 142 -8.86 -5.94 -1.32
C ASP A 142 -8.84 -5.80 0.22
N LEU A 143 -8.01 -6.60 0.89
CA LEU A 143 -7.79 -6.54 2.33
C LEU A 143 -6.70 -5.54 2.74
N ILE A 144 -5.97 -4.94 1.79
CA ILE A 144 -4.91 -3.98 2.10
C ILE A 144 -5.48 -2.75 2.80
N ARG A 145 -4.80 -2.32 3.88
CA ARG A 145 -5.10 -1.08 4.62
C ARG A 145 -3.84 -0.24 4.79
N ASP A 146 -3.99 1.07 4.66
CA ASP A 146 -2.93 2.06 4.98
C ASP A 146 -2.87 2.24 6.49
N ARG A 147 -1.65 2.20 7.04
CA ARG A 147 -1.36 2.45 8.45
C ARG A 147 -0.38 3.61 8.58
N GLN A 148 -0.70 4.54 9.47
CA GLN A 148 0.22 5.59 9.88
C GLN A 148 0.41 5.58 11.40
N ILE A 149 1.66 5.60 11.85
CA ILE A 149 2.04 5.56 13.26
C ILE A 149 3.04 6.69 13.51
N ASN A 150 2.79 7.53 14.52
CA ASN A 150 3.68 8.62 14.87
C ASN A 150 4.74 8.17 15.89
N PHE A 151 5.95 8.73 15.81
CA PHE A 151 6.99 8.52 16.80
C PHE A 151 6.69 9.26 18.12
N SER A 152 6.05 10.44 18.05
CA SER A 152 5.55 11.15 19.22
C SER A 152 4.33 10.40 19.81
N PRO A 153 4.17 10.34 21.13
CA PRO A 153 4.96 11.03 22.17
C PRO A 153 6.17 10.23 22.71
N HIS A 154 6.58 9.17 22.06
CA HIS A 154 7.57 8.22 22.61
C HIS A 154 9.03 8.65 22.38
N PHE A 155 9.28 9.44 21.34
CA PHE A 155 10.60 9.89 20.92
C PHE A 155 10.58 11.36 20.55
N ASP A 156 11.68 12.05 20.87
CA ASP A 156 11.88 13.48 20.59
C ASP A 156 12.67 13.69 19.29
N VAL A 157 12.55 14.89 18.73
CA VAL A 157 13.37 15.32 17.57
C VAL A 157 14.85 15.26 17.95
N GLY A 158 15.64 14.63 17.09
CA GLY A 158 17.07 14.37 17.30
C GLY A 158 17.37 13.00 17.91
N ASP A 159 16.39 12.29 18.42
CA ASP A 159 16.59 10.90 18.85
C ASP A 159 16.95 10.02 17.65
N THR A 160 17.86 9.08 17.89
CA THR A 160 18.19 8.05 16.88
C THR A 160 17.60 6.72 17.32
N VAL A 161 16.75 6.12 16.50
CA VAL A 161 16.01 4.91 16.84
C VAL A 161 16.16 3.82 15.79
N LYS A 162 16.08 2.57 16.22
CA LYS A 162 15.81 1.41 15.37
C LYS A 162 14.33 1.13 15.38
N VAL A 163 13.80 0.64 14.28
CA VAL A 163 12.38 0.28 14.11
C VAL A 163 12.26 -1.21 13.86
N ARG A 164 11.26 -1.86 14.43
CA ARG A 164 10.91 -3.23 14.10
C ARG A 164 9.40 -3.46 14.02
N PHE A 165 9.06 -4.40 13.18
CA PHE A 165 7.75 -5.01 13.05
C PHE A 165 7.82 -6.35 13.77
N ARG A 166 6.98 -6.58 14.78
CA ARG A 166 6.99 -7.81 15.55
C ARG A 166 5.60 -8.41 15.60
N MET A 167 5.52 -9.71 15.42
CA MET A 167 4.31 -10.50 15.63
C MET A 167 4.54 -11.43 16.81
N PHE A 168 3.53 -11.54 17.65
CA PHE A 168 3.42 -12.51 18.73
C PHE A 168 2.28 -13.47 18.44
N SER A 169 2.48 -14.74 18.73
CA SER A 169 1.46 -15.80 18.69
C SER A 169 1.50 -16.61 19.98
N ASP A 170 0.34 -16.96 20.48
CA ASP A 170 0.21 -17.95 21.54
C ASP A 170 0.47 -19.39 21.02
N ASP A 171 0.09 -20.44 21.77
CA ASP A 171 0.43 -21.83 21.48
C ASP A 171 -0.68 -22.60 20.75
N LEU A 172 -1.80 -22.00 20.39
CA LEU A 172 -2.98 -22.73 19.91
C LEU A 172 -3.31 -22.52 18.44
N THR A 173 -3.84 -21.36 18.09
CA THR A 173 -4.43 -21.11 16.79
C THR A 173 -3.47 -20.37 15.87
N VAL A 174 -3.44 -20.76 14.62
CA VAL A 174 -2.65 -20.08 13.59
C VAL A 174 -3.52 -19.69 12.40
N SER A 175 -3.18 -18.63 11.72
CA SER A 175 -3.89 -18.16 10.55
C SER A 175 -2.91 -17.67 9.48
N TRP A 176 -3.39 -16.87 8.54
CA TRP A 176 -2.56 -16.41 7.42
C TRP A 176 -1.36 -15.57 7.90
N GLY A 177 -1.55 -14.61 8.82
CA GLY A 177 -0.46 -13.84 9.41
C GLY A 177 -0.46 -12.36 9.03
N TRP A 178 0.72 -11.76 8.94
CA TRP A 178 0.94 -10.35 8.69
C TRP A 178 1.74 -10.11 7.41
N MET A 179 1.29 -9.17 6.61
CA MET A 179 1.99 -8.65 5.44
C MET A 179 2.13 -7.14 5.55
N VAL A 180 3.30 -6.63 5.19
CA VAL A 180 3.63 -5.20 5.13
C VAL A 180 4.20 -4.88 3.74
N ASP A 181 3.74 -3.80 3.15
CA ASP A 181 4.21 -3.28 1.87
C ASP A 181 4.31 -1.75 1.91
N ASP A 182 4.96 -1.15 0.91
CA ASP A 182 5.03 0.31 0.75
C ASP A 182 5.45 1.05 2.03
N LEU A 183 6.58 0.67 2.62
CA LEU A 183 7.09 1.26 3.86
C LEU A 183 7.75 2.62 3.61
N TYR A 184 7.26 3.64 4.32
CA TYR A 184 7.81 5.00 4.36
C TYR A 184 8.03 5.43 5.82
N ILE A 185 9.24 5.86 6.15
CA ILE A 185 9.59 6.39 7.47
C ILE A 185 10.06 7.83 7.29
N GLN A 186 9.37 8.78 7.91
CA GLN A 186 9.63 10.23 7.81
C GLN A 186 9.74 10.72 6.37
N LYS A 187 9.01 10.08 5.48
CA LYS A 187 8.95 10.35 4.05
C LYS A 187 7.50 10.25 3.60
N ASP A 188 7.05 11.25 2.85
CA ASP A 188 5.76 11.12 2.20
C ASP A 188 5.85 10.05 1.11
N PRO A 189 4.86 9.14 1.01
CA PRO A 189 4.77 8.27 -0.14
C PRO A 189 4.77 9.13 -1.39
N PRO A 190 5.33 8.64 -2.51
CA PRO A 190 5.23 9.39 -3.75
C PRO A 190 3.74 9.70 -3.92
N VAL A 191 3.44 10.99 -4.01
CA VAL A 191 2.10 11.39 -4.42
C VAL A 191 1.94 10.69 -5.77
N VAL A 192 1.18 9.57 -5.79
CA VAL A 192 0.55 9.18 -7.03
C VAL A 192 -0.33 10.37 -7.30
N GLN A 193 0.21 11.30 -8.08
CA GLN A 193 -0.57 12.43 -8.55
C GLN A 193 -1.75 11.77 -9.22
N GLY A 194 -2.82 11.66 -8.47
CA GLY A 194 -4.09 11.40 -9.05
C GLY A 194 -4.22 12.52 -10.04
N ILE A 195 -4.15 12.19 -11.32
CA ILE A 195 -4.17 13.05 -12.50
C ILE A 195 -4.27 14.51 -12.05
N GLU A 196 -3.12 15.20 -11.88
CA GLU A 196 -3.18 16.65 -11.80
C GLU A 196 -3.92 17.04 -13.08
N PHE A 197 -5.05 17.70 -12.92
CA PHE A 197 -5.67 18.39 -14.04
C PHE A 197 -4.70 19.50 -14.44
N THR A 198 -3.70 19.10 -15.23
CA THR A 198 -2.71 20.04 -15.77
C THR A 198 -3.48 21.05 -16.62
N GLU A 199 -2.88 22.18 -16.92
CA GLU A 199 -3.49 23.13 -17.88
C GLU A 199 -3.83 22.46 -19.22
N LEU A 200 -3.16 21.34 -19.56
CA LEU A 200 -3.48 20.47 -20.70
C LEU A 200 -4.88 19.85 -20.61
N ASP A 201 -5.40 19.59 -19.39
CA ASP A 201 -6.74 19.05 -19.20
C ASP A 201 -7.85 20.04 -19.55
N LYS A 202 -7.60 21.33 -19.42
CA LYS A 202 -8.54 22.38 -19.82
C LYS A 202 -8.70 22.46 -21.33
N ASN A 203 -7.77 21.87 -22.05
CA ASN A 203 -7.69 21.92 -23.52
C ASN A 203 -8.29 20.69 -24.21
N ILE A 204 -8.91 19.78 -23.44
CA ILE A 204 -9.58 18.60 -23.95
C ILE A 204 -10.95 18.46 -23.29
N SER A 205 -11.98 18.37 -24.15
CA SER A 205 -13.34 18.11 -23.72
C SER A 205 -13.80 16.75 -24.21
N ILE A 206 -14.48 16.00 -23.34
CA ILE A 206 -15.09 14.70 -23.69
C ILE A 206 -16.58 14.76 -23.33
N TYR A 207 -17.42 14.57 -24.34
CA TYR A 207 -18.87 14.60 -24.15
C TYR A 207 -19.62 13.70 -25.16
N PRO A 208 -20.81 13.19 -24.77
CA PRO A 208 -21.37 13.26 -23.45
C PRO A 208 -20.61 12.40 -22.42
N ASN A 209 -20.60 12.84 -21.17
CA ASN A 209 -20.13 12.07 -20.03
C ASN A 209 -21.08 12.33 -18.84
N PRO A 210 -21.94 11.38 -18.42
CA PRO A 210 -22.00 9.96 -18.87
C PRO A 210 -22.39 9.77 -20.34
N THR A 211 -22.03 8.59 -20.88
CA THR A 211 -22.26 8.20 -22.27
C THR A 211 -22.97 6.85 -22.39
N SER A 212 -23.72 6.65 -23.47
CA SER A 212 -24.25 5.32 -23.84
C SER A 212 -23.24 4.45 -24.60
N GLY A 213 -21.98 4.92 -24.71
CA GLY A 213 -20.89 4.24 -25.42
C GLY A 213 -20.34 5.03 -26.61
N GLU A 214 -21.06 6.03 -27.12
CA GLU A 214 -20.53 6.97 -28.13
C GLU A 214 -20.27 8.32 -27.48
N PHE A 215 -19.10 8.89 -27.69
CA PHE A 215 -18.72 10.21 -27.22
C PHE A 215 -17.72 10.86 -28.18
N SER A 216 -17.52 12.16 -28.02
CA SER A 216 -16.55 12.94 -28.78
C SER A 216 -15.42 13.42 -27.89
N ILE A 217 -14.21 13.38 -28.40
CA ILE A 217 -13.02 14.01 -27.83
C ILE A 217 -12.72 15.25 -28.65
N GLU A 218 -12.78 16.44 -28.03
CA GLU A 218 -12.43 17.70 -28.65
C GLU A 218 -11.10 18.22 -28.15
N PHE A 219 -10.25 18.64 -29.07
CA PHE A 219 -8.95 19.24 -28.80
C PHE A 219 -8.98 20.72 -29.14
N ASN A 220 -8.41 21.57 -28.29
CA ASN A 220 -8.12 22.96 -28.62
C ASN A 220 -6.66 23.15 -29.03
N ASP A 221 -6.27 24.37 -29.32
CA ASP A 221 -5.05 24.79 -30.03
C ASP A 221 -3.71 24.24 -29.51
N THR A 222 -3.65 23.65 -28.34
CA THR A 222 -2.40 23.15 -27.75
C THR A 222 -2.01 21.74 -28.19
N TRP A 223 -2.94 20.99 -28.78
CA TRP A 223 -2.75 19.64 -29.31
C TRP A 223 -2.74 19.71 -30.83
N GLN A 224 -1.57 19.54 -31.46
CA GLN A 224 -1.43 19.57 -32.91
C GLN A 224 -0.69 18.33 -33.43
N GLY A 225 -1.23 17.66 -34.45
CA GLY A 225 -0.71 16.42 -34.98
C GLY A 225 -1.31 15.17 -34.31
N ASP A 226 -0.79 14.01 -34.62
CA ASP A 226 -1.33 12.74 -34.20
C ASP A 226 -1.29 12.53 -32.69
N VAL A 227 -2.42 12.11 -32.12
CA VAL A 227 -2.58 11.84 -30.69
C VAL A 227 -2.94 10.36 -30.51
N ASN A 228 -2.10 9.61 -29.80
CA ASN A 228 -2.43 8.25 -29.40
C ASN A 228 -3.51 8.28 -28.32
N CYS A 229 -4.60 7.57 -28.59
CA CYS A 229 -5.74 7.42 -27.69
C CYS A 229 -5.86 5.96 -27.27
N GLU A 230 -5.81 5.73 -25.97
CA GLU A 230 -6.10 4.43 -25.37
C GLU A 230 -7.19 4.59 -24.32
N ILE A 231 -8.18 3.67 -24.34
CA ILE A 231 -9.23 3.64 -23.33
C ILE A 231 -9.15 2.31 -22.60
N THR A 232 -9.04 2.39 -21.29
CA THR A 232 -8.98 1.21 -20.42
C THR A 232 -10.14 1.18 -19.44
N ASP A 233 -10.53 -0.03 -19.03
CA ASP A 233 -11.40 -0.20 -17.87
C ASP A 233 -10.63 0.02 -16.56
N ILE A 234 -11.32 -0.05 -15.43
CA ILE A 234 -10.73 0.14 -14.09
C ILE A 234 -9.69 -0.94 -13.72
N PHE A 235 -9.62 -2.04 -14.47
CA PHE A 235 -8.63 -3.11 -14.29
C PHE A 235 -7.42 -2.95 -15.23
N GLY A 236 -7.37 -1.85 -16.00
CA GLY A 236 -6.30 -1.57 -16.95
C GLY A 236 -6.39 -2.36 -18.26
N ARG A 237 -7.51 -3.04 -18.53
CA ARG A 237 -7.71 -3.73 -19.82
C ARG A 237 -8.10 -2.71 -20.89
N SER A 238 -7.36 -2.69 -21.99
CA SER A 238 -7.65 -1.81 -23.12
C SER A 238 -8.94 -2.26 -23.84
N VAL A 239 -9.86 -1.33 -24.03
CA VAL A 239 -11.12 -1.53 -24.74
C VAL A 239 -11.17 -0.76 -26.06
N TYR A 240 -10.28 0.21 -26.25
CA TYR A 240 -10.17 1.00 -27.48
C TYR A 240 -8.73 1.52 -27.62
N ILE A 241 -8.16 1.44 -28.81
CA ILE A 241 -6.87 2.01 -29.16
C ILE A 241 -6.98 2.60 -30.56
N ASP A 242 -6.57 3.87 -30.73
CA ASP A 242 -6.56 4.54 -32.03
C ASP A 242 -5.53 5.68 -32.03
N ILE A 243 -5.22 6.16 -33.23
CA ILE A 243 -4.43 7.38 -33.44
C ILE A 243 -5.37 8.46 -33.99
N LEU A 244 -5.62 9.48 -33.21
CA LEU A 244 -6.50 10.59 -33.57
C LEU A 244 -5.69 11.63 -34.35
N GLU A 245 -6.00 11.77 -35.66
CA GLU A 245 -5.35 12.74 -36.54
C GLU A 245 -5.84 14.16 -36.23
N ASN A 246 -5.10 14.91 -35.42
CA ASN A 246 -5.46 16.26 -35.00
C ASN A 246 -4.75 17.33 -35.87
N ASN A 247 -5.24 17.51 -37.09
CA ASN A 247 -4.63 18.37 -38.10
C ASN A 247 -5.17 19.80 -38.14
N SER A 248 -6.11 20.17 -37.27
CA SER A 248 -6.72 21.50 -37.21
C SER A 248 -7.03 21.93 -35.78
N SER A 249 -6.99 23.23 -35.53
CA SER A 249 -7.50 23.82 -34.28
C SER A 249 -8.97 23.42 -34.09
N ASN A 250 -9.33 22.97 -32.88
CA ASN A 250 -10.67 22.50 -32.52
C ASN A 250 -11.14 21.26 -33.30
N SER A 251 -10.27 20.27 -33.47
CA SER A 251 -10.69 18.96 -34.05
C SER A 251 -11.53 18.17 -33.03
N SER A 252 -12.51 17.45 -33.57
CA SER A 252 -13.40 16.56 -32.81
C SER A 252 -13.34 15.15 -33.35
N HIS A 253 -13.10 14.18 -32.47
CA HIS A 253 -13.02 12.75 -32.85
C HIS A 253 -14.10 11.97 -32.13
N LYS A 254 -14.88 11.20 -32.93
CA LYS A 254 -15.88 10.29 -32.36
C LYS A 254 -15.23 8.98 -31.97
N VAL A 255 -15.55 8.55 -30.75
CA VAL A 255 -15.13 7.29 -30.19
C VAL A 255 -16.35 6.44 -29.88
N ASP A 256 -16.26 5.14 -30.18
CA ASP A 256 -17.34 4.17 -29.94
C ASP A 256 -16.78 3.01 -29.09
N ILE A 257 -17.37 2.82 -27.91
CA ILE A 257 -17.12 1.70 -26.99
C ILE A 257 -18.43 1.00 -26.62
N LYS A 258 -19.44 1.02 -27.52
CA LYS A 258 -20.77 0.44 -27.24
C LYS A 258 -20.71 -1.01 -26.82
N ASP A 259 -19.79 -1.79 -27.38
CA ASP A 259 -19.63 -3.21 -27.07
C ASP A 259 -19.01 -3.47 -25.67
N SER A 260 -18.54 -2.43 -24.99
CA SER A 260 -18.01 -2.55 -23.64
C SER A 260 -19.13 -2.52 -22.59
N ASN A 261 -18.90 -3.08 -21.41
CA ASN A 261 -19.89 -3.09 -20.32
C ASN A 261 -20.11 -1.68 -19.75
N SER A 262 -21.27 -1.46 -19.08
CA SER A 262 -21.47 -0.25 -18.28
C SER A 262 -20.42 -0.18 -17.16
N GLY A 263 -19.90 1.02 -16.92
CA GLY A 263 -18.84 1.20 -15.92
C GLY A 263 -18.01 2.46 -16.11
N VAL A 264 -16.91 2.55 -15.37
CA VAL A 264 -15.94 3.64 -15.43
C VAL A 264 -14.79 3.24 -16.34
N TYR A 265 -14.38 4.16 -17.20
CA TYR A 265 -13.27 4.00 -18.14
C TYR A 265 -12.32 5.19 -18.04
N ILE A 266 -11.05 4.95 -18.33
CA ILE A 266 -10.00 5.97 -18.39
C ILE A 266 -9.57 6.15 -19.84
N VAL A 267 -9.74 7.35 -20.35
CA VAL A 267 -9.23 7.79 -21.67
C VAL A 267 -7.84 8.37 -21.44
N GLN A 268 -6.83 7.74 -21.99
CA GLN A 268 -5.45 8.23 -21.98
C GLN A 268 -5.13 8.78 -23.37
N LEU A 269 -4.59 10.00 -23.41
CA LEU A 269 -4.16 10.69 -24.62
C LEU A 269 -2.68 11.04 -24.51
N VAL A 270 -1.90 10.69 -25.52
CA VAL A 270 -0.45 10.89 -25.56
C VAL A 270 -0.01 11.50 -26.88
N GLN A 271 0.77 12.58 -26.82
CA GLN A 271 1.40 13.25 -27.97
C GLN A 271 2.82 13.69 -27.60
N GLY A 272 3.84 12.97 -28.06
CA GLY A 272 5.22 13.22 -27.63
C GLY A 272 5.35 13.11 -26.11
N ASP A 273 5.85 14.17 -25.47
CA ASP A 273 5.99 14.23 -24.00
C ASP A 273 4.70 14.68 -23.29
N LYS A 274 3.65 15.02 -24.04
CA LYS A 274 2.36 15.40 -23.47
C LYS A 274 1.54 14.17 -23.19
N LYS A 275 1.02 14.06 -21.96
CA LYS A 275 0.11 12.98 -21.55
C LYS A 275 -1.01 13.57 -20.71
N THR A 276 -2.24 13.14 -20.97
CA THR A 276 -3.39 13.45 -20.14
C THR A 276 -4.32 12.23 -20.03
N MET A 277 -5.12 12.22 -18.96
CA MET A 277 -6.11 11.18 -18.71
C MET A 277 -7.44 11.80 -18.31
N LYS A 278 -8.54 11.25 -18.83
CA LYS A 278 -9.90 11.67 -18.50
C LYS A 278 -10.74 10.47 -18.10
N LYS A 279 -11.59 10.67 -17.10
CA LYS A 279 -12.57 9.66 -16.69
C LYS A 279 -13.85 9.83 -17.50
N ILE A 280 -14.40 8.74 -18.04
CA ILE A 280 -15.73 8.66 -18.61
C ILE A 280 -16.57 7.60 -17.88
N ILE A 281 -17.88 7.80 -17.86
CA ILE A 281 -18.85 6.88 -17.28
C ILE A 281 -19.73 6.38 -18.42
N LYS A 282 -19.78 5.06 -18.64
CA LYS A 282 -20.70 4.42 -19.57
C LYS A 282 -21.90 3.86 -18.80
N GLU A 283 -23.09 4.27 -19.17
CA GLU A 283 -24.35 3.78 -18.64
C GLU A 283 -24.91 2.58 -19.44
#